data_25561c6b3fc1ecc2d89ffe6eadac5c76
#
_entry.id   25561c6b3fc1ecc2d89ffe6eadac5c76
#
_cell.length_a   1.000
_cell.length_b   1.000
_cell.length_c   1.000
_cell.angle_alpha   90.00
_cell.angle_beta   90.00
_cell.angle_gamma   90.00
#
_symmetry.space_group_name_H-M   'P 1'
#
loop_
_entity.id
_entity.type
_entity.pdbx_description
1 polymer ?
#
loop_
_entity_poly.entity_id
_entity_poly.type
_entity_poly.pdbx_seq_one_letter_code
_entity_poly.pdbx_strand_id
1 'polypeptide(L)'
;PGLLCYETLLAQETSDFDWPDLDERTPCSMCYTSGTTGNPKGVLYHHRSTILHTYAQAMPDVFGVSASDCILPIVPMFHVNAWGSIYVGPMTGTKIVLPGAKMGDGETLQHLIETEAITVSMGVPTVWLNLLAYLNESGKSVPTLKRLYVGGAACPSSVITEMKDKYDVYVHVAWGMTEMSPLGTVNMFKPGMEHLEGEELLEAKLKAGRGVYGVEMKITDDENNELPWDGVAFGSLKVKGPWVLSDYYKAEPGTTLEDDGWFETGDVATIDKMGFMAITDRTKDVIKSGGEWISSIDLENTATDHPKVAESAVIGVYHPQWTERPLLLVQLKEGEESSKEEILAWYEGKVAKWSIPDDVVFVDTLPHTATGKIQKFELRQEYKDYKLPEVDV
;
A
#
# COMPACT_ATOMS: atom_id res chain seq x y z
N PRO A 1 1.88 -30.38 -23.13
CA PRO A 1 0.65 -30.52 -22.38
C PRO A 1 -0.36 -29.55 -22.94
N GLY A 2 -1.56 -30.07 -23.33
CA GLY A 2 -2.63 -29.24 -23.85
C GLY A 2 -3.12 -28.27 -22.76
N LEU A 3 -3.36 -27.01 -23.13
CA LEU A 3 -4.03 -26.05 -22.25
C LEU A 3 -5.49 -26.45 -22.09
N LEU A 4 -6.00 -26.38 -20.87
CA LEU A 4 -7.41 -26.57 -20.57
C LEU A 4 -8.14 -25.23 -20.78
N CYS A 5 -9.31 -25.27 -21.42
CA CYS A 5 -10.17 -24.10 -21.56
C CYS A 5 -11.27 -24.16 -20.50
N TYR A 6 -11.38 -23.12 -19.68
CA TYR A 6 -12.36 -23.03 -18.59
C TYR A 6 -13.79 -23.18 -19.08
N GLU A 7 -14.15 -22.49 -20.17
CA GLU A 7 -15.50 -22.53 -20.75
C GLU A 7 -15.85 -23.95 -21.27
N THR A 8 -14.86 -24.66 -21.84
CA THR A 8 -15.05 -26.04 -22.30
C THR A 8 -15.26 -26.99 -21.13
N LEU A 9 -14.55 -26.82 -20.03
CA LEU A 9 -14.75 -27.63 -18.83
C LEU A 9 -16.10 -27.33 -18.20
N LEU A 10 -16.46 -26.06 -18.06
CA LEU A 10 -17.74 -25.64 -17.47
C LEU A 10 -18.96 -26.16 -18.31
N ALA A 11 -18.83 -26.16 -19.63
CA ALA A 11 -19.91 -26.66 -20.51
C ALA A 11 -20.14 -28.18 -20.38
N GLN A 12 -19.27 -28.93 -19.76
CA GLN A 12 -19.40 -30.37 -19.50
C GLN A 12 -20.09 -30.67 -18.16
N GLU A 13 -20.27 -29.66 -17.33
CA GLU A 13 -20.86 -29.80 -16.00
C GLU A 13 -22.35 -29.46 -16.02
N THR A 14 -23.07 -29.97 -15.04
CA THR A 14 -24.49 -29.63 -14.81
C THR A 14 -24.62 -28.47 -13.88
N SER A 15 -25.77 -27.82 -13.81
CA SER A 15 -26.08 -26.78 -12.83
C SER A 15 -26.37 -27.35 -11.41
N ASP A 16 -26.54 -28.67 -11.32
CA ASP A 16 -26.86 -29.35 -10.07
C ASP A 16 -25.55 -29.65 -9.30
N PHE A 17 -25.39 -29.06 -8.13
CA PHE A 17 -24.25 -29.26 -7.31
C PHE A 17 -24.65 -29.36 -5.81
N ASP A 18 -24.27 -30.47 -5.19
CA ASP A 18 -24.42 -30.64 -3.74
C ASP A 18 -23.35 -29.86 -3.01
N TRP A 19 -23.73 -28.73 -2.42
CA TRP A 19 -22.82 -27.91 -1.63
C TRP A 19 -22.43 -28.64 -0.34
N PRO A 20 -21.13 -28.93 -0.12
CA PRO A 20 -20.69 -29.61 1.08
C PRO A 20 -20.89 -28.71 2.31
N ASP A 21 -21.26 -29.32 3.43
CA ASP A 21 -21.21 -28.66 4.73
C ASP A 21 -19.75 -28.68 5.22
N LEU A 22 -19.10 -27.52 5.19
CA LEU A 22 -17.66 -27.36 5.48
C LEU A 22 -17.49 -26.73 6.86
N ASP A 23 -16.45 -27.18 7.59
CA ASP A 23 -15.97 -26.44 8.75
C ASP A 23 -15.51 -25.05 8.31
N GLU A 24 -15.89 -24.01 9.05
CA GLU A 24 -15.56 -22.61 8.74
C GLU A 24 -14.04 -22.34 8.67
N ARG A 25 -13.22 -23.22 9.27
CA ARG A 25 -11.76 -23.16 9.24
C ARG A 25 -11.14 -23.91 8.04
N THR A 26 -11.97 -24.49 7.18
CA THR A 26 -11.47 -25.09 5.94
C THR A 26 -10.83 -24.01 5.07
N PRO A 27 -9.61 -24.24 4.53
CA PRO A 27 -8.99 -23.31 3.58
C PRO A 27 -9.85 -23.13 2.34
N CYS A 28 -10.02 -21.90 1.87
CA CYS A 28 -10.82 -21.58 0.68
C CYS A 28 -10.00 -20.94 -0.45
N SER A 29 -8.92 -20.26 -0.13
CA SER A 29 -8.05 -19.66 -1.13
C SER A 29 -6.62 -19.47 -0.59
N MET A 30 -5.67 -19.22 -1.49
CA MET A 30 -4.28 -18.96 -1.15
C MET A 30 -3.72 -17.88 -2.05
N CYS A 31 -3.04 -16.91 -1.44
CA CYS A 31 -2.24 -15.92 -2.16
C CYS A 31 -0.79 -15.98 -1.69
N TYR A 32 0.14 -15.70 -2.61
CA TYR A 32 1.55 -15.60 -2.28
C TYR A 32 1.95 -14.14 -2.02
N THR A 33 2.84 -13.94 -1.06
CA THR A 33 3.48 -12.64 -0.85
C THR A 33 4.36 -12.29 -2.03
N SER A 34 4.64 -10.98 -2.23
CA SER A 34 5.47 -10.51 -3.35
C SER A 34 6.95 -10.91 -3.27
N GLY A 35 7.37 -11.50 -2.15
CA GLY A 35 8.75 -11.98 -1.98
C GLY A 35 9.82 -10.89 -1.96
N THR A 36 9.48 -9.65 -1.62
CA THR A 36 10.43 -8.52 -1.52
C THR A 36 11.61 -8.79 -0.59
N THR A 37 11.52 -9.83 0.23
CA THR A 37 12.53 -10.19 1.23
C THR A 37 13.08 -11.61 1.07
N GLY A 38 12.82 -12.26 -0.07
CA GLY A 38 13.23 -13.64 -0.35
C GLY A 38 12.18 -14.40 -1.18
N ASN A 39 12.12 -15.72 -1.03
CA ASN A 39 11.12 -16.53 -1.72
C ASN A 39 9.70 -16.16 -1.29
N PRO A 40 8.73 -16.07 -2.24
CA PRO A 40 7.33 -15.83 -1.93
C PRO A 40 6.79 -16.86 -0.93
N LYS A 41 6.02 -16.39 0.05
CA LYS A 41 5.38 -17.24 1.06
C LYS A 41 3.88 -17.32 0.78
N GLY A 42 3.32 -18.55 0.85
CA GLY A 42 1.89 -18.77 0.69
C GLY A 42 1.12 -18.44 1.97
N VAL A 43 0.03 -17.68 1.83
CA VAL A 43 -0.92 -17.38 2.92
C VAL A 43 -2.24 -18.07 2.60
N LEU A 44 -2.68 -18.96 3.48
CA LEU A 44 -3.96 -19.66 3.36
C LEU A 44 -5.07 -18.87 4.04
N TYR A 45 -6.13 -18.59 3.30
CA TYR A 45 -7.34 -17.98 3.82
C TYR A 45 -8.39 -19.06 4.08
N HIS A 46 -9.07 -18.97 5.22
CA HIS A 46 -10.16 -19.85 5.60
C HIS A 46 -11.50 -19.20 5.26
N HIS A 47 -12.55 -20.01 5.13
CA HIS A 47 -13.91 -19.48 4.97
C HIS A 47 -14.26 -18.47 6.06
N ARG A 48 -13.96 -18.78 7.33
CA ARG A 48 -14.19 -17.89 8.46
C ARG A 48 -13.47 -16.55 8.31
N SER A 49 -12.15 -16.55 8.06
CA SER A 49 -11.36 -15.31 7.94
C SER A 49 -11.84 -14.45 6.77
N THR A 50 -12.16 -15.10 5.64
CA THR A 50 -12.69 -14.43 4.43
C THR A 50 -14.05 -13.77 4.73
N ILE A 51 -14.97 -14.46 5.39
CA ILE A 51 -16.30 -13.91 5.71
C ILE A 51 -16.19 -12.75 6.70
N LEU A 52 -15.39 -12.88 7.77
CA LEU A 52 -15.21 -11.81 8.77
C LEU A 52 -14.57 -10.58 8.16
N HIS A 53 -13.55 -10.77 7.31
CA HIS A 53 -12.95 -9.70 6.54
C HIS A 53 -13.99 -9.03 5.61
N THR A 54 -14.83 -9.81 4.94
CA THR A 54 -15.87 -9.31 4.03
C THR A 54 -16.92 -8.47 4.78
N TYR A 55 -17.32 -8.89 5.98
CA TYR A 55 -18.21 -8.08 6.83
C TYR A 55 -17.56 -6.75 7.21
N ALA A 56 -16.28 -6.78 7.56
CA ALA A 56 -15.54 -5.55 7.86
C ALA A 56 -15.53 -4.58 6.67
N GLN A 57 -15.31 -5.07 5.45
CA GLN A 57 -15.34 -4.22 4.24
C GLN A 57 -16.71 -3.56 4.01
N ALA A 58 -17.81 -4.24 4.33
CA ALA A 58 -19.16 -3.70 4.17
C ALA A 58 -19.52 -2.65 5.24
N MET A 59 -18.77 -2.54 6.34
CA MET A 59 -19.05 -1.53 7.38
C MET A 59 -18.96 -0.10 6.82
N PRO A 60 -19.85 0.82 7.21
CA PRO A 60 -19.88 2.20 6.72
C PRO A 60 -18.57 2.96 6.89
N ASP A 61 -17.87 2.74 8.02
CA ASP A 61 -16.59 3.37 8.35
C ASP A 61 -15.37 2.63 7.79
N VAL A 62 -15.58 1.74 6.82
CA VAL A 62 -14.53 0.99 6.12
C VAL A 62 -14.68 1.27 4.61
N PHE A 63 -15.17 0.31 3.82
CA PHE A 63 -15.45 0.59 2.41
C PHE A 63 -16.92 0.98 2.18
N GLY A 64 -17.81 0.65 3.11
CA GLY A 64 -19.21 1.04 3.07
C GLY A 64 -19.93 0.57 1.80
N VAL A 65 -19.54 -0.58 1.28
CA VAL A 65 -20.05 -1.11 0.02
C VAL A 65 -21.46 -1.66 0.21
N SER A 66 -22.36 -1.29 -0.69
CA SER A 66 -23.77 -1.68 -0.65
C SER A 66 -24.31 -2.05 -2.04
N ALA A 67 -25.53 -2.60 -2.11
CA ALA A 67 -26.19 -2.97 -3.37
C ALA A 67 -26.40 -1.78 -4.33
N SER A 68 -26.35 -0.55 -3.84
CA SER A 68 -26.44 0.66 -4.69
C SER A 68 -25.11 1.08 -5.31
N ASP A 69 -24.01 0.43 -4.94
CA ASP A 69 -22.70 0.73 -5.47
C ASP A 69 -22.39 -0.09 -6.73
N CYS A 70 -21.46 0.42 -7.52
CA CYS A 70 -20.80 -0.29 -8.61
C CYS A 70 -19.29 -0.19 -8.38
N ILE A 71 -18.63 -1.34 -8.17
CA ILE A 71 -17.20 -1.42 -7.84
C ILE A 71 -16.38 -1.72 -9.08
N LEU A 72 -15.27 -0.98 -9.26
CA LEU A 72 -14.23 -1.27 -10.24
C LEU A 72 -12.91 -1.55 -9.49
N PRO A 73 -12.57 -2.81 -9.17
CA PRO A 73 -11.30 -3.15 -8.55
C PRO A 73 -10.15 -3.11 -9.58
N ILE A 74 -9.19 -2.22 -9.37
CA ILE A 74 -7.97 -2.11 -10.17
C ILE A 74 -6.83 -2.84 -9.44
N VAL A 75 -7.12 -4.04 -9.00
CA VAL A 75 -6.19 -4.94 -8.30
C VAL A 75 -6.35 -6.33 -8.87
N PRO A 76 -5.25 -7.01 -9.25
CA PRO A 76 -5.32 -8.37 -9.77
C PRO A 76 -5.95 -9.36 -8.77
N MET A 77 -6.74 -10.32 -9.27
CA MET A 77 -7.34 -11.34 -8.40
C MET A 77 -6.32 -12.25 -7.71
N PHE A 78 -5.14 -12.47 -8.32
CA PHE A 78 -4.06 -13.23 -7.71
C PHE A 78 -3.37 -12.49 -6.56
N HIS A 79 -3.58 -11.17 -6.44
CA HIS A 79 -3.04 -10.35 -5.36
C HIS A 79 -4.15 -10.09 -4.33
N VAL A 80 -4.11 -10.86 -3.25
CA VAL A 80 -5.03 -10.78 -2.10
C VAL A 80 -6.51 -10.78 -2.53
N ASN A 81 -6.83 -11.59 -3.56
CA ASN A 81 -8.19 -11.74 -4.09
C ASN A 81 -8.82 -10.38 -4.47
N ALA A 82 -8.07 -9.55 -5.22
CA ALA A 82 -8.50 -8.18 -5.57
C ALA A 82 -8.97 -7.38 -4.35
N TRP A 83 -8.20 -7.44 -3.26
CA TRP A 83 -8.50 -6.83 -1.96
C TRP A 83 -9.86 -7.22 -1.38
N GLY A 84 -10.32 -8.44 -1.65
CA GLY A 84 -11.58 -8.97 -1.14
C GLY A 84 -12.83 -8.47 -1.87
N SER A 85 -12.69 -7.64 -2.92
CA SER A 85 -13.82 -7.10 -3.69
C SER A 85 -14.71 -8.18 -4.28
N ILE A 86 -14.11 -9.33 -4.67
CA ILE A 86 -14.82 -10.49 -5.23
C ILE A 86 -15.72 -11.19 -4.19
N TYR A 87 -15.55 -10.95 -2.92
CA TYR A 87 -16.38 -11.48 -1.83
C TYR A 87 -17.41 -10.46 -1.36
N VAL A 88 -17.02 -9.19 -1.16
CA VAL A 88 -17.95 -8.17 -0.68
C VAL A 88 -19.04 -7.84 -1.71
N GLY A 89 -18.71 -7.87 -2.99
CA GLY A 89 -19.69 -7.62 -4.05
C GLY A 89 -20.86 -8.61 -4.03
N PRO A 90 -20.64 -9.95 -4.12
CA PRO A 90 -21.72 -10.93 -4.01
C PRO A 90 -22.46 -10.87 -2.67
N MET A 91 -21.76 -10.63 -1.54
CA MET A 91 -22.39 -10.56 -0.23
C MET A 91 -23.39 -9.41 -0.13
N THR A 92 -23.08 -8.26 -0.72
CA THR A 92 -23.92 -7.05 -0.66
C THR A 92 -24.86 -6.90 -1.86
N GLY A 93 -24.69 -7.72 -2.93
CA GLY A 93 -25.41 -7.54 -4.18
C GLY A 93 -24.88 -6.39 -5.04
N THR A 94 -23.67 -5.94 -4.79
CA THR A 94 -23.00 -4.86 -5.55
C THR A 94 -22.58 -5.34 -6.93
N LYS A 95 -22.78 -4.50 -7.95
CA LYS A 95 -22.23 -4.74 -9.30
C LYS A 95 -20.71 -4.65 -9.26
N ILE A 96 -20.02 -5.65 -9.80
CA ILE A 96 -18.55 -5.66 -9.98
C ILE A 96 -18.24 -5.53 -11.47
N VAL A 97 -17.39 -4.57 -11.82
CA VAL A 97 -16.87 -4.38 -13.19
C VAL A 97 -15.38 -4.70 -13.17
N LEU A 98 -14.94 -5.59 -14.05
CA LEU A 98 -13.54 -5.98 -14.14
C LEU A 98 -12.84 -5.25 -15.30
N PRO A 99 -11.70 -4.59 -15.08
CA PRO A 99 -11.05 -3.73 -16.07
C PRO A 99 -10.37 -4.50 -17.21
N GLY A 100 -10.23 -5.82 -17.08
CA GLY A 100 -9.53 -6.64 -18.07
C GLY A 100 -8.01 -6.37 -18.12
N ALA A 101 -7.41 -6.53 -19.31
CA ALA A 101 -5.98 -6.43 -19.48
C ALA A 101 -5.42 -5.00 -19.36
N LYS A 102 -6.26 -3.98 -19.52
CA LYS A 102 -5.86 -2.55 -19.48
C LYS A 102 -6.17 -1.87 -18.15
N MET A 103 -5.98 -2.57 -17.04
CA MET A 103 -6.35 -2.06 -15.71
C MET A 103 -5.57 -0.81 -15.25
N GLY A 104 -4.45 -0.44 -15.88
CA GLY A 104 -3.68 0.77 -15.56
C GLY A 104 -3.85 1.91 -16.57
N ASP A 105 -4.68 1.75 -17.60
CA ASP A 105 -4.86 2.71 -18.68
C ASP A 105 -5.93 3.74 -18.35
N GLY A 106 -5.56 5.03 -18.26
CA GLY A 106 -6.45 6.11 -17.84
C GLY A 106 -7.68 6.28 -18.72
N GLU A 107 -7.56 6.11 -20.05
CA GLU A 107 -8.68 6.17 -20.99
C GLU A 107 -9.69 5.05 -20.75
N THR A 108 -9.20 3.80 -20.61
CA THR A 108 -10.04 2.64 -20.34
C THR A 108 -10.77 2.80 -19.01
N LEU A 109 -10.07 3.28 -17.97
CA LEU A 109 -10.68 3.49 -16.66
C LEU A 109 -11.77 4.57 -16.70
N GLN A 110 -11.51 5.70 -17.32
CA GLN A 110 -12.50 6.77 -17.48
C GLN A 110 -13.73 6.27 -18.25
N HIS A 111 -13.51 5.53 -19.34
CA HIS A 111 -14.60 4.95 -20.12
C HIS A 111 -15.47 3.99 -19.29
N LEU A 112 -14.86 3.09 -18.51
CA LEU A 112 -15.59 2.17 -17.64
C LEU A 112 -16.34 2.91 -16.52
N ILE A 113 -15.72 3.93 -15.92
CA ILE A 113 -16.37 4.74 -14.88
C ILE A 113 -17.64 5.38 -15.42
N GLU A 114 -17.59 5.95 -16.62
CA GLU A 114 -18.72 6.62 -17.24
C GLU A 114 -19.81 5.63 -17.70
N THR A 115 -19.43 4.57 -18.44
CA THR A 115 -20.39 3.67 -19.08
C THR A 115 -21.04 2.68 -18.12
N GLU A 116 -20.30 2.24 -17.10
CA GLU A 116 -20.78 1.27 -16.11
C GLU A 116 -21.32 1.94 -14.83
N ALA A 117 -21.27 3.28 -14.75
CA ALA A 117 -21.67 4.09 -13.61
C ALA A 117 -20.95 3.68 -12.31
N ILE A 118 -19.62 3.56 -12.37
CA ILE A 118 -18.79 3.17 -11.22
C ILE A 118 -18.91 4.22 -10.11
N THR A 119 -19.17 3.76 -8.89
CA THR A 119 -19.26 4.63 -7.71
C THR A 119 -18.06 4.49 -6.77
N VAL A 120 -17.42 3.32 -6.76
CA VAL A 120 -16.30 2.96 -5.89
C VAL A 120 -15.21 2.30 -6.71
N SER A 121 -13.97 2.70 -6.49
CA SER A 121 -12.83 1.98 -7.06
C SER A 121 -11.68 1.86 -6.05
N MET A 122 -10.79 0.91 -6.29
CA MET A 122 -9.65 0.64 -5.44
C MET A 122 -8.43 0.22 -6.24
N GLY A 123 -7.27 0.67 -5.84
CA GLY A 123 -6.03 0.39 -6.55
C GLY A 123 -4.81 1.07 -5.95
N VAL A 124 -3.66 0.84 -6.57
CA VAL A 124 -2.39 1.45 -6.18
C VAL A 124 -2.26 2.89 -6.72
N PRO A 125 -1.43 3.75 -6.12
CA PRO A 125 -1.32 5.18 -6.49
C PRO A 125 -1.06 5.43 -7.97
N THR A 126 -0.20 4.64 -8.61
CA THR A 126 0.17 4.80 -10.03
C THR A 126 -1.01 4.73 -10.99
N VAL A 127 -2.02 3.93 -10.65
CA VAL A 127 -3.28 3.83 -11.43
C VAL A 127 -4.02 5.17 -11.42
N TRP A 128 -4.08 5.82 -10.28
CA TRP A 128 -4.79 7.09 -10.11
C TRP A 128 -4.05 8.26 -10.71
N LEU A 129 -2.72 8.24 -10.67
CA LEU A 129 -1.89 9.22 -11.39
C LEU A 129 -2.11 9.11 -12.90
N ASN A 130 -2.18 7.91 -13.47
CA ASN A 130 -2.48 7.70 -14.89
C ASN A 130 -3.89 8.18 -15.26
N LEU A 131 -4.88 7.90 -14.40
CA LEU A 131 -6.24 8.42 -14.60
C LEU A 131 -6.27 9.96 -14.56
N LEU A 132 -5.64 10.59 -13.57
CA LEU A 132 -5.55 12.04 -13.46
C LEU A 132 -4.85 12.67 -14.67
N ALA A 133 -3.74 12.10 -15.13
CA ALA A 133 -3.06 12.55 -16.33
C ALA A 133 -3.99 12.55 -17.55
N TYR A 134 -4.71 11.43 -17.77
CA TYR A 134 -5.69 11.33 -18.86
C TYR A 134 -6.84 12.35 -18.71
N LEU A 135 -7.39 12.53 -17.50
CA LEU A 135 -8.47 13.48 -17.25
C LEU A 135 -8.02 14.93 -17.50
N ASN A 136 -6.79 15.28 -17.07
CA ASN A 136 -6.23 16.61 -17.30
C ASN A 136 -5.96 16.89 -18.77
N GLU A 137 -5.52 15.90 -19.56
CA GLU A 137 -5.26 16.02 -21.01
C GLU A 137 -6.57 16.05 -21.81
N SER A 138 -7.49 15.16 -21.53
CA SER A 138 -8.72 14.98 -22.32
C SER A 138 -9.84 15.97 -21.96
N GLY A 139 -9.77 16.60 -20.79
CA GLY A 139 -10.85 17.41 -20.24
C GLY A 139 -12.10 16.62 -19.84
N LYS A 140 -12.04 15.29 -19.81
CA LYS A 140 -13.13 14.43 -19.37
C LYS A 140 -13.30 14.42 -17.84
N SER A 141 -14.38 13.80 -17.37
CA SER A 141 -14.74 13.74 -15.97
C SER A 141 -15.12 12.32 -15.55
N VAL A 142 -15.30 12.11 -14.25
CA VAL A 142 -15.70 10.86 -13.60
C VAL A 142 -16.95 11.06 -12.73
N PRO A 143 -18.10 11.47 -13.30
CA PRO A 143 -19.22 12.06 -12.56
C PRO A 143 -19.92 11.09 -11.59
N THR A 144 -19.79 9.78 -11.81
CA THR A 144 -20.40 8.75 -10.96
C THR A 144 -19.50 8.29 -9.83
N LEU A 145 -18.18 8.46 -9.98
CA LEU A 145 -17.21 8.04 -8.98
C LEU A 145 -17.32 8.89 -7.72
N LYS A 146 -17.44 8.25 -6.55
CA LYS A 146 -17.61 8.92 -5.26
C LYS A 146 -16.42 8.67 -4.33
N ARG A 147 -15.87 7.46 -4.34
CA ARG A 147 -14.84 7.02 -3.41
C ARG A 147 -13.74 6.25 -4.11
N LEU A 148 -12.49 6.54 -3.74
CA LEU A 148 -11.31 5.77 -4.10
C LEU A 148 -10.64 5.24 -2.83
N TYR A 149 -10.23 3.98 -2.86
CA TYR A 149 -9.40 3.37 -1.83
C TYR A 149 -8.00 3.14 -2.40
N VAL A 150 -7.02 3.78 -1.78
CA VAL A 150 -5.63 3.79 -2.25
C VAL A 150 -4.76 3.08 -1.23
N GLY A 151 -4.02 2.07 -1.68
CA GLY A 151 -3.15 1.30 -0.81
C GLY A 151 -2.03 0.62 -1.58
N GLY A 152 -1.23 -0.17 -0.86
CA GLY A 152 -0.11 -0.91 -1.45
C GLY A 152 1.18 -0.10 -1.59
N ALA A 153 1.11 1.23 -1.61
CA ALA A 153 2.22 2.18 -1.55
C ALA A 153 1.73 3.50 -0.94
N ALA A 154 2.66 4.42 -0.62
CA ALA A 154 2.33 5.76 -0.15
C ALA A 154 1.48 6.51 -1.19
N CYS A 155 0.40 7.16 -0.74
CA CYS A 155 -0.48 7.92 -1.61
C CYS A 155 0.08 9.33 -1.82
N PRO A 156 0.34 9.76 -3.07
CA PRO A 156 0.75 11.14 -3.34
C PRO A 156 -0.35 12.13 -2.94
N SER A 157 0.05 13.27 -2.37
CA SER A 157 -0.87 14.33 -1.98
C SER A 157 -1.72 14.85 -3.14
N SER A 158 -1.13 14.92 -4.34
CA SER A 158 -1.82 15.32 -5.58
C SER A 158 -3.03 14.44 -5.90
N VAL A 159 -2.97 13.14 -5.64
CA VAL A 159 -4.11 12.24 -5.86
C VAL A 159 -5.27 12.61 -4.95
N ILE A 160 -5.00 12.93 -3.68
CA ILE A 160 -6.04 13.31 -2.71
C ILE A 160 -6.65 14.65 -3.07
N THR A 161 -5.80 15.66 -3.35
CA THR A 161 -6.24 17.03 -3.60
C THR A 161 -6.95 17.16 -4.95
N GLU A 162 -6.36 16.69 -6.04
CA GLU A 162 -6.95 16.83 -7.36
C GLU A 162 -8.25 16.04 -7.53
N MET A 163 -8.32 14.81 -7.01
CA MET A 163 -9.56 14.01 -7.06
C MET A 163 -10.69 14.70 -6.31
N LYS A 164 -10.40 15.32 -5.15
CA LYS A 164 -11.42 16.06 -4.40
C LYS A 164 -11.79 17.36 -5.07
N ASP A 165 -10.81 18.20 -5.42
CA ASP A 165 -11.06 19.59 -5.84
C ASP A 165 -11.66 19.67 -7.25
N LYS A 166 -11.21 18.81 -8.18
CA LYS A 166 -11.66 18.83 -9.58
C LYS A 166 -12.87 17.95 -9.84
N TYR A 167 -13.01 16.83 -9.11
CA TYR A 167 -13.98 15.77 -9.45
C TYR A 167 -14.94 15.42 -8.31
N ASP A 168 -14.78 16.01 -7.14
CA ASP A 168 -15.54 15.72 -5.89
C ASP A 168 -15.51 14.24 -5.50
N VAL A 169 -14.35 13.60 -5.70
CA VAL A 169 -14.09 12.21 -5.33
C VAL A 169 -13.33 12.16 -4.01
N TYR A 170 -13.85 11.41 -3.05
CA TYR A 170 -13.17 11.18 -1.78
C TYR A 170 -12.12 10.08 -1.92
N VAL A 171 -10.89 10.38 -1.51
CA VAL A 171 -9.78 9.43 -1.49
C VAL A 171 -9.51 9.00 -0.06
N HIS A 172 -9.54 7.68 0.16
CA HIS A 172 -9.24 7.05 1.44
C HIS A 172 -7.98 6.22 1.30
N VAL A 173 -6.96 6.54 2.09
CA VAL A 173 -5.75 5.71 2.19
C VAL A 173 -6.07 4.49 3.04
N ALA A 174 -5.59 3.33 2.61
CA ALA A 174 -5.75 2.08 3.32
C ALA A 174 -4.42 1.34 3.39
N TRP A 175 -4.19 0.65 4.50
CA TRP A 175 -3.05 -0.22 4.67
C TRP A 175 -3.50 -1.65 4.96
N GLY A 176 -2.72 -2.56 4.45
CA GLY A 176 -2.91 -3.98 4.67
C GLY A 176 -1.86 -4.81 3.94
N MET A 177 -1.92 -6.11 4.12
CA MET A 177 -0.93 -7.03 3.57
C MET A 177 -1.55 -8.39 3.30
N THR A 178 -0.87 -9.22 2.52
CA THR A 178 -1.33 -10.57 2.17
C THR A 178 -1.71 -11.37 3.41
N GLU A 179 -0.95 -11.22 4.48
CA GLU A 179 -1.11 -11.87 5.77
C GLU A 179 -2.39 -11.44 6.54
N MET A 180 -3.10 -10.41 6.03
CA MET A 180 -4.30 -9.83 6.66
C MET A 180 -5.54 -9.84 5.76
N SER A 181 -5.54 -10.53 4.65
CA SER A 181 -6.68 -10.80 3.73
C SER A 181 -7.29 -9.64 2.88
N PRO A 182 -6.76 -8.43 2.69
CA PRO A 182 -5.56 -7.79 3.20
C PRO A 182 -5.78 -6.78 4.34
N LEU A 183 -7.02 -6.42 4.69
CA LEU A 183 -7.40 -5.16 5.33
C LEU A 183 -6.93 -5.03 6.78
N GLY A 184 -6.08 -4.04 7.05
CA GLY A 184 -5.64 -3.65 8.38
C GLY A 184 -6.24 -2.33 8.85
N THR A 185 -6.03 -1.26 8.07
CA THR A 185 -6.49 0.09 8.41
C THR A 185 -7.15 0.79 7.22
N VAL A 186 -8.02 1.75 7.53
CA VAL A 186 -8.61 2.67 6.54
C VAL A 186 -8.66 4.07 7.12
N ASN A 187 -8.30 5.06 6.29
CA ASN A 187 -8.39 6.47 6.66
C ASN A 187 -9.83 6.99 6.51
N MET A 188 -10.63 6.77 7.55
CA MET A 188 -11.96 7.34 7.69
C MET A 188 -11.96 8.27 8.90
N PHE A 189 -12.35 9.52 8.69
CA PHE A 189 -12.36 10.52 9.75
C PHE A 189 -13.39 10.21 10.81
N LYS A 190 -13.07 10.58 12.04
CA LYS A 190 -13.95 10.48 13.21
C LYS A 190 -14.65 11.81 13.46
N PRO A 191 -15.81 11.81 14.15
CA PRO A 191 -16.34 13.02 14.76
C PRO A 191 -15.27 13.72 15.61
N GLY A 192 -15.19 15.05 15.48
CA GLY A 192 -14.17 15.86 16.14
C GLY A 192 -12.96 16.19 15.27
N MET A 193 -12.89 15.68 14.02
CA MET A 193 -11.85 16.04 13.05
C MET A 193 -12.33 17.09 12.02
N GLU A 194 -13.56 17.59 12.17
CA GLU A 194 -14.19 18.55 11.23
C GLU A 194 -13.51 19.93 11.23
N HIS A 195 -12.70 20.21 12.25
CA HIS A 195 -11.94 21.45 12.38
C HIS A 195 -10.64 21.46 11.58
N LEU A 196 -10.20 20.31 11.04
CA LEU A 196 -8.95 20.22 10.29
C LEU A 196 -9.12 20.91 8.93
N GLU A 197 -8.18 21.80 8.61
CA GLU A 197 -8.14 22.57 7.36
C GLU A 197 -6.72 22.64 6.81
N GLY A 198 -6.59 22.97 5.52
CA GLY A 198 -5.30 23.20 4.88
C GLY A 198 -4.33 22.03 5.00
N GLU A 199 -3.12 22.32 5.46
CA GLU A 199 -2.01 21.36 5.59
C GLU A 199 -2.31 20.27 6.63
N GLU A 200 -2.90 20.64 7.78
CA GLU A 200 -3.28 19.67 8.83
C GLU A 200 -4.29 18.65 8.33
N LEU A 201 -5.27 19.09 7.52
CA LEU A 201 -6.23 18.20 6.88
C LEU A 201 -5.55 17.24 5.90
N LEU A 202 -4.62 17.75 5.09
CA LEU A 202 -3.89 16.94 4.13
C LEU A 202 -3.01 15.90 4.81
N GLU A 203 -2.24 16.29 5.83
CA GLU A 203 -1.44 15.37 6.64
C GLU A 203 -2.30 14.27 7.26
N ALA A 204 -3.45 14.63 7.85
CA ALA A 204 -4.37 13.64 8.40
C ALA A 204 -4.91 12.66 7.34
N LYS A 205 -5.18 13.14 6.11
CA LYS A 205 -5.64 12.31 4.99
C LYS A 205 -4.57 11.40 4.41
N LEU A 206 -3.30 11.77 4.53
CA LEU A 206 -2.16 10.97 4.03
C LEU A 206 -1.83 9.80 4.94
N LYS A 207 -2.23 9.81 6.22
CA LYS A 207 -2.03 8.67 7.12
C LYS A 207 -2.74 7.43 6.61
N ALA A 208 -2.19 6.26 6.94
CA ALA A 208 -2.77 4.97 6.56
C ALA A 208 -4.12 4.65 7.24
N GLY A 209 -4.53 5.52 8.17
CA GLY A 209 -5.79 5.41 8.86
C GLY A 209 -5.74 4.64 10.16
N ARG A 210 -6.89 4.21 10.66
CA ARG A 210 -7.04 3.50 11.92
C ARG A 210 -7.43 2.05 11.73
N GLY A 211 -7.11 1.21 12.70
CA GLY A 211 -7.48 -0.21 12.69
C GLY A 211 -8.98 -0.40 12.44
N VAL A 212 -9.28 -1.28 11.50
CA VAL A 212 -10.65 -1.73 11.25
C VAL A 212 -11.12 -2.58 12.44
N TYR A 213 -12.40 -2.49 12.81
CA TYR A 213 -12.94 -3.27 13.92
C TYR A 213 -12.60 -4.76 13.75
N GLY A 214 -11.95 -5.33 14.76
CA GLY A 214 -11.42 -6.69 14.76
C GLY A 214 -9.89 -6.76 14.51
N VAL A 215 -9.25 -5.67 14.12
CA VAL A 215 -7.79 -5.56 14.03
C VAL A 215 -7.25 -4.78 15.23
N GLU A 216 -6.45 -5.44 16.04
CA GLU A 216 -5.67 -4.84 17.09
C GLU A 216 -4.30 -4.46 16.54
N MET A 217 -3.74 -3.34 17.00
CA MET A 217 -2.41 -2.85 16.59
C MET A 217 -1.62 -2.42 17.82
N LYS A 218 -0.32 -2.60 17.75
CA LYS A 218 0.66 -1.96 18.67
C LYS A 218 1.93 -1.63 17.92
N ILE A 219 2.70 -0.70 18.45
CA ILE A 219 4.08 -0.42 18.01
C ILE A 219 5.02 -0.74 19.16
N THR A 220 6.17 -1.34 18.85
CA THR A 220 7.15 -1.77 19.85
C THR A 220 8.55 -1.31 19.50
N ASP A 221 9.38 -1.10 20.54
CA ASP A 221 10.83 -0.91 20.38
C ASP A 221 11.55 -2.24 20.04
N ASP A 222 12.90 -2.17 19.93
CA ASP A 222 13.75 -3.33 19.63
C ASP A 222 13.77 -4.36 20.78
N GLU A 223 13.41 -3.98 22.01
CA GLU A 223 13.26 -4.85 23.19
C GLU A 223 11.84 -5.40 23.35
N ASN A 224 10.95 -5.16 22.36
CA ASN A 224 9.55 -5.58 22.35
C ASN A 224 8.67 -4.89 23.42
N ASN A 225 9.08 -3.73 23.95
CA ASN A 225 8.22 -2.92 24.81
C ASN A 225 7.23 -2.12 23.96
N GLU A 226 5.98 -2.04 24.41
CA GLU A 226 4.95 -1.25 23.72
C GLU A 226 5.21 0.25 23.86
N LEU A 227 5.16 0.96 22.74
CA LEU A 227 5.37 2.40 22.62
C LEU A 227 4.03 3.16 22.68
N PRO A 228 4.04 4.43 23.15
CA PRO A 228 2.83 5.24 23.27
C PRO A 228 2.26 5.64 21.90
N TRP A 229 0.94 5.77 21.85
CA TRP A 229 0.22 6.32 20.70
C TRP A 229 0.16 7.85 20.79
N ASP A 230 1.29 8.51 20.57
CA ASP A 230 1.44 9.96 20.65
C ASP A 230 1.64 10.66 19.29
N GLY A 231 1.80 9.84 18.22
CA GLY A 231 2.07 10.31 16.86
C GLY A 231 3.55 10.65 16.61
N VAL A 232 4.41 10.47 17.60
CA VAL A 232 5.85 10.79 17.54
C VAL A 232 6.70 9.52 17.71
N ALA A 233 6.39 8.72 18.74
CA ALA A 233 7.05 7.44 18.94
C ALA A 233 6.77 6.52 17.75
N PHE A 234 7.83 5.98 17.15
CA PHE A 234 7.73 5.03 16.03
C PHE A 234 8.41 3.71 16.40
N GLY A 235 7.88 2.63 15.90
CA GLY A 235 8.40 1.30 16.21
C GLY A 235 7.86 0.23 15.28
N SER A 236 8.28 -1.01 15.51
CA SER A 236 7.81 -2.18 14.76
C SER A 236 6.30 -2.34 14.94
N LEU A 237 5.57 -2.28 13.82
CA LEU A 237 4.12 -2.46 13.81
C LEU A 237 3.78 -3.93 13.95
N LYS A 238 2.96 -4.25 14.96
CA LYS A 238 2.41 -5.58 15.19
C LYS A 238 0.89 -5.55 15.14
N VAL A 239 0.32 -6.63 14.62
CA VAL A 239 -1.13 -6.75 14.44
C VAL A 239 -1.65 -8.08 14.94
N LYS A 240 -2.93 -8.10 15.33
CA LYS A 240 -3.66 -9.28 15.71
C LYS A 240 -5.12 -9.15 15.27
N GLY A 241 -5.75 -10.24 14.84
CA GLY A 241 -7.14 -10.18 14.40
C GLY A 241 -7.64 -11.46 13.76
N PRO A 242 -8.97 -11.58 13.56
CA PRO A 242 -9.61 -12.82 13.12
C PRO A 242 -9.33 -13.20 11.66
N TRP A 243 -8.76 -12.32 10.89
CA TRP A 243 -8.32 -12.57 9.51
C TRP A 243 -6.82 -12.33 9.29
N VAL A 244 -6.05 -12.13 10.37
CA VAL A 244 -4.59 -12.23 10.35
C VAL A 244 -4.22 -13.72 10.28
N LEU A 245 -3.20 -14.07 9.48
CA LEU A 245 -2.76 -15.46 9.34
C LEU A 245 -2.31 -16.04 10.69
N SER A 246 -2.43 -17.36 10.84
CA SER A 246 -1.79 -18.09 11.94
C SER A 246 -0.39 -18.58 11.57
N ASP A 247 -0.24 -19.11 10.35
CA ASP A 247 1.01 -19.61 9.82
C ASP A 247 1.05 -19.50 8.30
N TYR A 248 2.26 -19.39 7.74
CA TYR A 248 2.45 -19.51 6.30
C TYR A 248 2.30 -20.97 5.84
N TYR A 249 1.85 -21.16 4.63
CA TYR A 249 1.70 -22.47 4.02
C TYR A 249 3.00 -23.25 4.01
N LYS A 250 3.00 -24.46 4.58
CA LYS A 250 4.15 -25.33 4.77
C LYS A 250 5.27 -24.75 5.66
N ALA A 251 5.04 -23.68 6.39
CA ALA A 251 5.95 -23.29 7.47
C ALA A 251 5.84 -24.29 8.65
N GLU A 252 6.84 -24.27 9.51
CA GLU A 252 6.77 -24.98 10.78
C GLU A 252 5.66 -24.34 11.65
N PRO A 253 4.71 -25.13 12.17
CA PRO A 253 3.60 -24.58 12.93
C PRO A 253 4.06 -23.77 14.15
N GLY A 254 3.42 -22.61 14.39
CA GLY A 254 3.70 -21.75 15.54
C GLY A 254 4.98 -20.92 15.43
N THR A 255 5.59 -20.83 14.25
CA THR A 255 6.81 -20.01 14.05
C THR A 255 6.52 -18.64 13.44
N THR A 256 5.27 -18.35 13.11
CA THR A 256 4.89 -17.13 12.38
C THR A 256 4.41 -16.03 13.33
N LEU A 257 3.70 -16.40 14.39
CA LEU A 257 3.21 -15.46 15.41
C LEU A 257 4.15 -15.46 16.61
N GLU A 258 4.18 -14.36 17.34
CA GLU A 258 4.78 -14.30 18.68
C GLU A 258 3.99 -15.16 19.68
N ASP A 259 4.58 -15.49 20.83
CA ASP A 259 3.97 -16.36 21.85
C ASP A 259 2.60 -15.85 22.33
N ASP A 260 2.38 -14.53 22.32
CA ASP A 260 1.13 -13.87 22.70
C ASP A 260 0.15 -13.67 21.53
N GLY A 261 0.48 -14.22 20.34
CA GLY A 261 -0.35 -14.24 19.14
C GLY A 261 -0.32 -12.99 18.28
N TRP A 262 0.66 -12.10 18.47
CA TRP A 262 0.90 -10.97 17.57
C TRP A 262 1.69 -11.40 16.34
N PHE A 263 1.34 -10.77 15.22
CA PHE A 263 2.07 -10.89 13.98
C PHE A 263 2.91 -9.64 13.74
N GLU A 264 4.23 -9.81 13.58
CA GLU A 264 5.13 -8.73 13.21
C GLU A 264 5.05 -8.46 11.71
N THR A 265 4.60 -7.26 11.34
CA THR A 265 4.30 -6.93 9.94
C THR A 265 5.54 -6.66 9.10
N GLY A 266 6.64 -6.31 9.75
CA GLY A 266 7.85 -5.79 9.11
C GLY A 266 7.71 -4.33 8.63
N ASP A 267 6.65 -3.63 9.01
CA ASP A 267 6.49 -2.19 8.84
C ASP A 267 6.88 -1.47 10.13
N VAL A 268 7.42 -0.27 10.00
CA VAL A 268 7.65 0.70 11.09
C VAL A 268 6.59 1.79 10.98
N ALA A 269 5.97 2.12 12.10
CA ALA A 269 4.86 3.06 12.09
C ALA A 269 4.84 3.95 13.34
N THR A 270 4.17 5.09 13.23
CA THR A 270 3.66 5.87 14.37
C THR A 270 2.15 5.65 14.47
N ILE A 271 1.59 5.80 15.68
CA ILE A 271 0.14 5.82 15.89
C ILE A 271 -0.17 7.04 16.76
N ASP A 272 -1.12 7.87 16.33
CA ASP A 272 -1.52 9.03 17.10
C ASP A 272 -2.62 8.74 18.13
N LYS A 273 -2.92 9.70 18.99
CA LYS A 273 -3.95 9.60 20.05
C LYS A 273 -5.36 9.33 19.53
N MET A 274 -5.62 9.62 18.26
CA MET A 274 -6.89 9.31 17.59
C MET A 274 -6.91 7.90 17.01
N GLY A 275 -5.77 7.18 17.06
CA GLY A 275 -5.56 5.84 16.54
C GLY A 275 -5.21 5.82 15.04
N PHE A 276 -4.86 6.96 14.45
CA PHE A 276 -4.42 7.00 13.05
C PHE A 276 -2.94 6.63 12.96
N MET A 277 -2.69 5.61 12.15
CA MET A 277 -1.36 5.10 11.87
C MET A 277 -0.76 5.80 10.66
N ALA A 278 0.52 6.12 10.74
CA ALA A 278 1.34 6.51 9.60
C ALA A 278 2.49 5.51 9.47
N ILE A 279 2.66 4.94 8.28
CA ILE A 279 3.82 4.09 7.96
C ILE A 279 5.02 5.01 7.79
N THR A 280 6.03 4.80 8.61
CA THR A 280 7.28 5.54 8.53
C THR A 280 8.25 4.87 7.58
N ASP A 281 8.34 3.53 7.64
CA ASP A 281 9.21 2.75 6.74
C ASP A 281 8.91 1.24 6.84
N ARG A 282 9.73 0.45 6.15
CA ARG A 282 9.91 -0.97 6.38
C ARG A 282 11.08 -1.21 7.32
N THR A 283 10.97 -2.15 8.25
CA THR A 283 12.07 -2.51 9.19
C THR A 283 13.38 -2.81 8.47
N LYS A 284 13.30 -3.31 7.21
CA LYS A 284 14.48 -3.61 6.38
C LYS A 284 14.97 -2.44 5.52
N ASP A 285 14.16 -1.42 5.34
CA ASP A 285 14.43 -0.26 4.49
C ASP A 285 14.75 0.99 5.30
N VAL A 286 14.33 1.02 6.59
CA VAL A 286 14.73 2.08 7.51
C VAL A 286 16.26 2.11 7.64
N ILE A 287 16.84 3.29 7.53
CA ILE A 287 18.28 3.49 7.50
C ILE A 287 18.73 3.79 8.92
N LYS A 288 19.56 2.91 9.50
CA LYS A 288 20.07 3.01 10.87
C LYS A 288 21.37 3.80 10.90
N SER A 289 21.27 5.10 11.11
CA SER A 289 22.39 6.04 11.04
C SER A 289 22.80 6.55 12.43
N GLY A 290 23.90 6.07 12.96
CA GLY A 290 24.48 6.57 14.23
C GLY A 290 23.57 6.39 15.46
N GLY A 291 22.70 5.39 15.46
CA GLY A 291 21.71 5.15 16.52
C GLY A 291 20.37 5.83 16.30
N GLU A 292 20.24 6.65 15.25
CA GLU A 292 19.00 7.26 14.82
C GLU A 292 18.44 6.53 13.58
N TRP A 293 17.13 6.60 13.40
CA TRP A 293 16.46 5.98 12.28
C TRP A 293 16.04 7.04 11.25
N ILE A 294 16.37 6.82 9.98
CA ILE A 294 15.99 7.68 8.87
C ILE A 294 14.95 6.94 8.04
N SER A 295 13.79 7.57 7.84
CA SER A 295 12.74 7.06 6.96
C SER A 295 13.18 7.18 5.50
N SER A 296 13.30 6.05 4.84
CA SER A 296 13.55 6.03 3.40
C SER A 296 12.34 6.55 2.61
N ILE A 297 11.12 6.31 3.11
CA ILE A 297 9.87 6.76 2.48
C ILE A 297 9.74 8.29 2.51
N ASP A 298 10.08 8.95 3.63
CA ASP A 298 10.02 10.41 3.73
C ASP A 298 10.99 11.07 2.76
N LEU A 299 12.18 10.47 2.62
CA LEU A 299 13.16 10.95 1.65
C LEU A 299 12.71 10.72 0.20
N GLU A 300 12.11 9.58 -0.11
CA GLU A 300 11.53 9.29 -1.43
C GLU A 300 10.39 10.23 -1.79
N ASN A 301 9.47 10.46 -0.87
CA ASN A 301 8.36 11.40 -1.07
C ASN A 301 8.89 12.80 -1.34
N THR A 302 9.86 13.26 -0.55
CA THR A 302 10.50 14.58 -0.74
C THR A 302 11.17 14.69 -2.11
N ALA A 303 11.86 13.65 -2.59
CA ALA A 303 12.45 13.64 -3.93
C ALA A 303 11.39 13.65 -5.04
N THR A 304 10.35 12.83 -4.88
CA THR A 304 9.28 12.69 -5.88
C THR A 304 8.45 13.96 -6.03
N ASP A 305 8.36 14.79 -4.99
CA ASP A 305 7.75 16.13 -5.06
C ASP A 305 8.56 17.13 -5.88
N HIS A 306 9.80 16.80 -6.26
CA HIS A 306 10.60 17.67 -7.12
C HIS A 306 10.04 17.65 -8.56
N PRO A 307 9.86 18.83 -9.22
CA PRO A 307 9.19 18.93 -10.52
C PRO A 307 9.79 18.04 -11.62
N LYS A 308 11.10 17.81 -11.58
CA LYS A 308 11.85 17.04 -12.59
C LYS A 308 11.95 15.55 -12.32
N VAL A 309 11.57 15.09 -11.10
CA VAL A 309 11.68 13.69 -10.71
C VAL A 309 10.42 12.93 -11.13
N ALA A 310 10.62 11.82 -11.84
CA ALA A 310 9.55 10.89 -12.19
C ALA A 310 9.33 9.88 -11.06
N GLU A 311 10.41 9.31 -10.52
CA GLU A 311 10.39 8.31 -9.48
C GLU A 311 11.72 8.32 -8.70
N SER A 312 11.68 7.88 -7.44
CA SER A 312 12.87 7.81 -6.61
C SER A 312 12.85 6.61 -5.66
N ALA A 313 14.03 6.17 -5.26
CA ALA A 313 14.21 5.17 -4.22
C ALA A 313 15.36 5.59 -3.31
N VAL A 314 15.23 5.33 -2.00
CA VAL A 314 16.30 5.58 -1.03
C VAL A 314 16.68 4.26 -0.35
N ILE A 315 17.97 3.99 -0.30
CA ILE A 315 18.53 2.81 0.37
C ILE A 315 19.62 3.23 1.36
N GLY A 316 19.78 2.46 2.43
CA GLY A 316 20.93 2.56 3.30
C GLY A 316 22.16 1.94 2.65
N VAL A 317 23.27 2.68 2.59
CA VAL A 317 24.59 2.18 2.19
C VAL A 317 25.56 2.31 3.35
N TYR A 318 26.57 1.44 3.39
CA TYR A 318 27.52 1.40 4.48
C TYR A 318 28.29 2.72 4.65
N HIS A 319 28.38 3.17 5.90
CA HIS A 319 29.21 4.32 6.29
C HIS A 319 30.06 3.98 7.53
N PRO A 320 31.39 4.23 7.52
CA PRO A 320 32.32 3.78 8.57
C PRO A 320 32.02 4.37 9.95
N GLN A 321 31.47 5.59 10.01
CA GLN A 321 31.16 6.28 11.26
C GLN A 321 29.72 6.09 11.71
N TRP A 322 28.76 6.07 10.77
CA TRP A 322 27.33 6.11 11.05
C TRP A 322 26.61 4.77 10.82
N THR A 323 27.34 3.71 10.50
CA THR A 323 26.83 2.38 10.12
C THR A 323 26.17 2.41 8.74
N GLU A 324 25.15 3.22 8.57
CA GLU A 324 24.47 3.44 7.28
C GLU A 324 24.21 4.92 7.04
N ARG A 325 24.19 5.31 5.77
CA ARG A 325 23.75 6.62 5.32
C ARG A 325 22.85 6.49 4.08
N PRO A 326 21.92 7.44 3.88
CA PRO A 326 21.00 7.39 2.74
C PRO A 326 21.72 7.64 1.42
N LEU A 327 21.49 6.75 0.45
CA LEU A 327 21.77 6.93 -0.96
C LEU A 327 20.45 7.09 -1.72
N LEU A 328 20.29 8.20 -2.44
CA LEU A 328 19.10 8.49 -3.23
C LEU A 328 19.32 8.08 -4.69
N LEU A 329 18.44 7.24 -5.21
CA LEU A 329 18.37 6.89 -6.62
C LEU A 329 17.20 7.64 -7.26
N VAL A 330 17.46 8.34 -8.37
CA VAL A 330 16.47 9.21 -9.03
C VAL A 330 16.33 8.85 -10.49
N GLN A 331 15.08 8.61 -10.90
CA GLN A 331 14.69 8.61 -12.30
C GLN A 331 14.07 9.97 -12.64
N LEU A 332 14.64 10.68 -13.60
CA LEU A 332 14.11 11.96 -14.08
C LEU A 332 12.94 11.75 -15.05
N LYS A 333 12.08 12.73 -15.17
CA LYS A 333 11.06 12.78 -16.21
C LYS A 333 11.72 12.87 -17.61
N GLU A 334 11.03 12.36 -18.62
CA GLU A 334 11.54 12.38 -19.99
C GLU A 334 11.86 13.81 -20.45
N GLY A 335 13.10 14.00 -20.92
CA GLY A 335 13.59 15.29 -21.40
C GLY A 335 14.07 16.26 -20.31
N GLU A 336 13.98 15.90 -19.04
CA GLU A 336 14.48 16.72 -17.93
C GLU A 336 15.95 16.39 -17.64
N GLU A 337 16.70 17.42 -17.23
CA GLU A 337 18.08 17.32 -16.72
C GLU A 337 18.17 17.94 -15.32
N SER A 338 18.93 17.36 -14.43
CA SER A 338 19.21 17.87 -13.10
C SER A 338 20.60 17.49 -12.61
N SER A 339 21.10 18.19 -11.61
CA SER A 339 22.36 17.85 -10.93
C SER A 339 22.09 17.26 -9.54
N LYS A 340 23.10 16.58 -8.98
CA LYS A 340 23.04 16.06 -7.62
C LYS A 340 22.78 17.19 -6.60
N GLU A 341 23.46 18.31 -6.79
CA GLU A 341 23.37 19.49 -5.93
C GLU A 341 21.97 20.09 -5.97
N GLU A 342 21.33 20.15 -7.14
CA GLU A 342 19.95 20.63 -7.30
C GLU A 342 18.97 19.74 -6.52
N ILE A 343 19.09 18.43 -6.68
CA ILE A 343 18.23 17.47 -5.97
C ILE A 343 18.49 17.51 -4.47
N LEU A 344 19.74 17.55 -4.00
CA LEU A 344 20.06 17.62 -2.57
C LEU A 344 19.59 18.93 -1.94
N ALA A 345 19.75 20.07 -2.62
CA ALA A 345 19.26 21.37 -2.16
C ALA A 345 17.71 21.39 -1.97
N TRP A 346 16.98 20.55 -2.71
CA TRP A 346 15.53 20.44 -2.57
C TRP A 346 15.08 19.92 -1.20
N TYR A 347 15.93 19.18 -0.49
CA TYR A 347 15.67 18.67 0.85
C TYR A 347 15.82 19.72 1.95
N GLU A 348 16.51 20.84 1.69
CA GLU A 348 16.76 21.87 2.69
C GLU A 348 15.44 22.44 3.24
N GLY A 349 15.30 22.40 4.57
CA GLY A 349 14.12 22.88 5.29
C GLY A 349 12.89 21.96 5.21
N LYS A 350 12.96 20.86 4.45
CA LYS A 350 11.86 19.87 4.33
C LYS A 350 12.08 18.64 5.21
N VAL A 351 13.33 18.28 5.43
CA VAL A 351 13.72 17.17 6.32
C VAL A 351 14.79 17.63 7.29
N ALA A 352 15.03 16.84 8.34
CA ALA A 352 16.12 17.14 9.26
C ALA A 352 17.47 17.13 8.52
N LYS A 353 18.34 18.11 8.77
CA LYS A 353 19.60 18.25 8.04
C LYS A 353 20.47 16.99 8.05
N TRP A 354 20.47 16.27 9.16
CA TRP A 354 21.24 15.03 9.33
C TRP A 354 20.66 13.84 8.57
N SER A 355 19.40 13.89 8.15
CA SER A 355 18.74 12.83 7.36
C SER A 355 18.82 13.03 5.85
N ILE A 356 19.30 14.19 5.37
CA ILE A 356 19.48 14.44 3.94
C ILE A 356 20.38 13.36 3.34
N PRO A 357 20.07 12.82 2.13
CA PRO A 357 20.92 11.84 1.46
C PRO A 357 22.35 12.35 1.26
N ASP A 358 23.32 11.47 1.45
CA ASP A 358 24.74 11.82 1.29
C ASP A 358 25.16 11.85 -0.18
N ASP A 359 24.44 11.15 -1.06
CA ASP A 359 24.67 11.21 -2.51
C ASP A 359 23.40 10.89 -3.31
N VAL A 360 23.44 11.24 -4.60
CA VAL A 360 22.38 11.01 -5.59
C VAL A 360 22.94 10.23 -6.77
N VAL A 361 22.25 9.18 -7.19
CA VAL A 361 22.53 8.43 -8.41
C VAL A 361 21.34 8.58 -9.36
N PHE A 362 21.59 9.08 -10.56
CA PHE A 362 20.58 9.09 -11.62
C PHE A 362 20.54 7.75 -12.32
N VAL A 363 19.34 7.20 -12.49
CA VAL A 363 19.08 5.90 -13.11
C VAL A 363 18.07 6.05 -14.24
N ASP A 364 18.19 5.22 -15.27
CA ASP A 364 17.24 5.21 -16.38
C ASP A 364 15.88 4.63 -15.95
N THR A 365 15.89 3.60 -15.10
CA THR A 365 14.68 2.94 -14.57
C THR A 365 14.96 2.37 -13.20
N LEU A 366 13.91 2.32 -12.36
CA LEU A 366 13.92 1.60 -11.09
C LEU A 366 13.29 0.21 -11.24
N PRO A 367 13.80 -0.83 -10.54
CA PRO A 367 13.23 -2.17 -10.62
C PRO A 367 11.89 -2.25 -9.87
N HIS A 368 10.89 -2.90 -10.50
CA HIS A 368 9.55 -3.05 -9.94
C HIS A 368 9.10 -4.51 -9.83
N THR A 369 8.27 -4.77 -8.82
CA THR A 369 7.52 -6.02 -8.74
C THR A 369 6.38 -6.04 -9.76
N ALA A 370 5.79 -7.23 -10.01
CA ALA A 370 4.60 -7.36 -10.86
C ALA A 370 3.40 -6.54 -10.36
N THR A 371 3.42 -6.05 -9.13
CA THR A 371 2.39 -5.20 -8.52
C THR A 371 2.76 -3.71 -8.52
N GLY A 372 3.84 -3.32 -9.21
CA GLY A 372 4.27 -1.93 -9.36
C GLY A 372 5.01 -1.33 -8.15
N LYS A 373 5.51 -2.15 -7.22
CA LYS A 373 6.32 -1.67 -6.08
C LYS A 373 7.79 -1.70 -6.43
N ILE A 374 8.55 -0.67 -6.04
CA ILE A 374 10.01 -0.63 -6.19
C ILE A 374 10.65 -1.78 -5.40
N GLN A 375 11.59 -2.49 -6.04
CA GLN A 375 12.33 -3.61 -5.46
C GLN A 375 13.62 -3.12 -4.80
N LYS A 376 13.53 -2.45 -3.65
CA LYS A 376 14.72 -1.95 -2.92
C LYS A 376 15.75 -3.04 -2.58
N PHE A 377 15.31 -4.30 -2.47
CA PHE A 377 16.23 -5.42 -2.27
C PHE A 377 17.24 -5.55 -3.43
N GLU A 378 16.78 -5.43 -4.68
CA GLU A 378 17.66 -5.47 -5.85
C GLU A 378 18.62 -4.28 -5.85
N LEU A 379 18.14 -3.08 -5.55
CA LEU A 379 18.95 -1.88 -5.43
C LEU A 379 20.03 -2.04 -4.34
N ARG A 380 19.67 -2.57 -3.17
CA ARG A 380 20.66 -2.85 -2.11
C ARG A 380 21.72 -3.87 -2.52
N GLN A 381 21.40 -4.84 -3.38
CA GLN A 381 22.38 -5.78 -3.91
C GLN A 381 23.28 -5.12 -4.95
N GLU A 382 22.73 -4.31 -5.82
CA GLU A 382 23.47 -3.59 -6.87
C GLU A 382 24.45 -2.58 -6.27
N TYR A 383 24.00 -1.82 -5.27
CA TYR A 383 24.78 -0.74 -4.64
C TYR A 383 25.46 -1.16 -3.32
N LYS A 384 25.55 -2.46 -3.01
CA LYS A 384 26.13 -2.95 -1.72
C LYS A 384 27.57 -2.49 -1.46
N ASP A 385 28.36 -2.26 -2.51
CA ASP A 385 29.76 -1.84 -2.46
C ASP A 385 29.91 -0.35 -2.81
N TYR A 386 28.80 0.40 -2.85
CA TYR A 386 28.81 1.83 -3.16
C TYR A 386 29.59 2.60 -2.09
N LYS A 387 30.46 3.49 -2.55
CA LYS A 387 31.22 4.37 -1.66
C LYS A 387 30.65 5.77 -1.75
N LEU A 388 30.15 6.24 -0.64
CA LEU A 388 29.70 7.63 -0.52
C LEU A 388 30.89 8.58 -0.72
N PRO A 389 30.67 9.78 -1.27
CA PRO A 389 31.68 10.82 -1.33
C PRO A 389 32.22 11.11 0.08
N GLU A 390 33.55 11.24 0.21
CA GLU A 390 34.12 11.68 1.47
C GLU A 390 33.65 13.11 1.74
N VAL A 391 32.84 13.30 2.77
CA VAL A 391 32.50 14.63 3.29
C VAL A 391 33.63 15.02 4.21
N ASP A 392 34.40 16.04 3.84
CA ASP A 392 35.38 16.68 4.73
C ASP A 392 34.63 17.14 6.00
N VAL A 393 34.94 16.51 7.14
CA VAL A 393 34.39 16.78 8.47
C VAL A 393 35.03 17.99 9.07
#